data_546eefaefe6edcd42a7c622f4c185419
#
_entry.id   546eefaefe6edcd42a7c622f4c185419
#
_cell.length_a   1.000
_cell.length_b   1.000
_cell.length_c   1.000
_cell.angle_alpha   90.00
_cell.angle_beta   90.00
_cell.angle_gamma   90.00
#
_symmetry.space_group_name_H-M   'P 1'
#
loop_
_entity.id
_entity.type
_entity.pdbx_description
1 polymer ?
#
loop_
_entity_poly.entity_id
_entity_poly.type
_entity_poly.pdbx_seq_one_letter_code
_entity_poly.pdbx_strand_id
1 'polypeptide(L)'
;ENVLLLAHTAGDSTAVAAMLAAVPVECGRRRGLWFTGMATAAPLRGRGVMEKLLDACLRAYAQSGCEFAVTVPADGRERQALASLGFRNAFPLRVVRKPIPRNLFASAEFDNLTVRRLLDLRLHFQPACVQLPEPTVAEMVTRLYRRGMTIVSGPRGYGLFCQDGEVLQFLELQADNDHCADRLLQAAREHTGASRADILLAENQTLYLGAGKRCGYGMLRFLQKPFSTTDVYFRLLV
;
A
#
# COMPACT_ATOMS: atom_id res chain seq x y z
N GLU A 1 17.09 2.28 -7.61
CA GLU A 1 16.43 3.40 -8.34
C GLU A 1 15.10 2.93 -8.92
N ASN A 2 14.10 3.82 -8.93
CA ASN A 2 12.82 3.57 -9.59
C ASN A 2 13.04 3.59 -11.10
N VAL A 3 12.49 2.61 -11.82
CA VAL A 3 12.68 2.50 -13.28
C VAL A 3 11.32 2.69 -13.97
N LEU A 4 11.26 3.64 -14.89
CA LEU A 4 10.12 3.79 -15.79
C LEU A 4 10.40 2.98 -17.06
N LEU A 5 9.51 2.05 -17.36
CA LEU A 5 9.61 1.17 -18.52
C LEU A 5 8.58 1.60 -19.57
N LEU A 6 9.03 1.74 -20.80
CA LEU A 6 8.21 2.21 -21.91
C LEU A 6 8.18 1.15 -23.02
N ALA A 7 7.01 0.91 -23.59
CA ALA A 7 6.84 0.24 -24.87
C ALA A 7 6.54 1.28 -25.95
N HIS A 8 7.25 1.25 -27.05
CA HIS A 8 7.03 2.14 -28.20
C HIS A 8 6.29 1.42 -29.32
N THR A 9 5.63 2.18 -30.15
CA THR A 9 5.02 1.67 -31.40
C THR A 9 6.13 1.27 -32.38
N ALA A 10 5.98 0.13 -33.03
CA ALA A 10 6.95 -0.32 -34.01
C ALA A 10 7.07 0.72 -35.17
N GLY A 11 8.31 1.14 -35.47
CA GLY A 11 8.60 2.15 -36.50
C GLY A 11 8.47 3.61 -36.03
N ASP A 12 8.01 3.87 -34.80
CA ASP A 12 7.96 5.22 -34.22
C ASP A 12 8.40 5.19 -32.75
N SER A 13 9.67 5.54 -32.52
CA SER A 13 10.25 5.57 -31.18
C SER A 13 9.77 6.74 -30.30
N THR A 14 9.04 7.69 -30.87
CA THR A 14 8.48 8.83 -30.13
C THR A 14 7.08 8.53 -29.58
N ALA A 15 6.35 7.58 -30.19
CA ALA A 15 5.01 7.20 -29.78
C ALA A 15 5.03 6.12 -28.69
N VAL A 16 4.75 6.52 -27.44
CA VAL A 16 4.64 5.60 -26.31
C VAL A 16 3.34 4.80 -26.39
N ALA A 17 3.45 3.49 -26.56
CA ALA A 17 2.33 2.55 -26.63
C ALA A 17 1.82 2.16 -25.23
N ALA A 18 2.74 1.89 -24.30
CA ALA A 18 2.43 1.60 -22.89
C ALA A 18 3.59 2.00 -21.99
N MET A 19 3.29 2.19 -20.71
CA MET A 19 4.29 2.49 -19.68
C MET A 19 3.94 1.78 -18.36
N LEU A 20 4.94 1.47 -17.57
CA LEU A 20 4.82 1.04 -16.18
C LEU A 20 6.06 1.46 -15.38
N ALA A 21 5.90 1.66 -14.10
CA ALA A 21 7.00 1.90 -13.18
C ALA A 21 7.29 0.63 -12.36
N ALA A 22 8.56 0.28 -12.25
CA ALA A 22 9.07 -0.78 -11.40
C ALA A 22 9.86 -0.15 -10.25
N VAL A 23 9.39 -0.33 -9.04
CA VAL A 23 10.01 0.18 -7.82
C VAL A 23 10.63 -1.00 -7.08
N PRO A 24 11.93 -1.01 -6.81
CA PRO A 24 12.55 -2.04 -5.98
C PRO A 24 11.93 -2.05 -4.59
N VAL A 25 11.63 -3.24 -4.10
CA VAL A 25 11.11 -3.46 -2.74
C VAL A 25 11.84 -4.61 -2.08
N GLU A 26 11.79 -4.65 -0.76
CA GLU A 26 12.38 -5.73 0.03
C GLU A 26 11.35 -6.32 1.00
N CYS A 27 11.47 -7.61 1.26
CA CYS A 27 10.73 -8.30 2.32
C CYS A 27 11.71 -9.19 3.08
N GLY A 28 12.19 -8.70 4.21
CA GLY A 28 13.32 -9.28 4.92
C GLY A 28 14.58 -9.26 4.02
N ARG A 29 15.13 -10.44 3.70
CA ARG A 29 16.29 -10.56 2.80
C ARG A 29 15.92 -10.76 1.33
N ARG A 30 14.63 -10.78 1.00
CA ARG A 30 14.14 -11.07 -0.34
C ARG A 30 14.00 -9.79 -1.14
N ARG A 31 14.50 -9.82 -2.36
CA ARG A 31 14.41 -8.72 -3.31
C ARG A 31 13.17 -8.88 -4.18
N GLY A 32 12.39 -7.84 -4.32
CA GLY A 32 11.19 -7.82 -5.13
C GLY A 32 11.00 -6.52 -5.88
N LEU A 33 9.87 -6.43 -6.56
CA LEU A 33 9.44 -5.26 -7.30
C LEU A 33 8.00 -4.92 -6.97
N TRP A 34 7.72 -3.64 -6.85
CA TRP A 34 6.37 -3.11 -6.91
C TRP A 34 6.13 -2.50 -8.29
N PHE A 35 5.18 -3.05 -9.04
CA PHE A 35 4.72 -2.47 -10.29
C PHE A 35 3.57 -1.50 -10.04
N THR A 36 3.68 -0.31 -10.64
CA THR A 36 2.70 0.78 -10.50
C THR A 36 2.68 1.66 -11.76
N GLY A 37 1.70 2.57 -11.86
CA GLY A 37 1.60 3.52 -12.97
C GLY A 37 1.42 2.85 -14.34
N MET A 38 0.76 1.69 -14.37
CA MET A 38 0.51 0.95 -15.61
C MET A 38 -0.51 1.72 -16.46
N ALA A 39 -0.10 2.12 -17.67
CA ALA A 39 -0.95 2.81 -18.61
C ALA A 39 -0.69 2.35 -20.05
N THR A 40 -1.75 2.24 -20.84
CA THR A 40 -1.69 1.93 -22.29
C THR A 40 -2.39 3.04 -23.06
N ALA A 41 -1.76 3.50 -24.14
CA ALA A 41 -2.33 4.49 -25.05
C ALA A 41 -3.73 4.06 -25.52
N ALA A 42 -4.69 4.97 -25.54
CA ALA A 42 -6.10 4.66 -25.78
C ALA A 42 -6.34 3.81 -27.05
N PRO A 43 -5.71 4.10 -28.21
CA PRO A 43 -5.92 3.32 -29.43
C PRO A 43 -5.38 1.87 -29.37
N LEU A 44 -4.54 1.57 -28.36
CA LEU A 44 -3.84 0.29 -28.21
C LEU A 44 -4.37 -0.54 -27.03
N ARG A 45 -5.38 -0.04 -26.31
CA ARG A 45 -6.01 -0.78 -25.20
C ARG A 45 -6.69 -2.04 -25.72
N GLY A 46 -6.65 -3.11 -24.89
CA GLY A 46 -7.23 -4.41 -25.24
C GLY A 46 -6.45 -5.21 -26.28
N ARG A 47 -5.26 -4.73 -26.72
CA ARG A 47 -4.40 -5.43 -27.70
C ARG A 47 -3.24 -6.20 -27.06
N GLY A 48 -3.24 -6.37 -25.73
CA GLY A 48 -2.20 -7.13 -25.02
C GLY A 48 -0.84 -6.40 -24.92
N VAL A 49 -0.80 -5.07 -25.16
CA VAL A 49 0.48 -4.32 -25.12
C VAL A 49 1.05 -4.26 -23.72
N MET A 50 0.20 -3.97 -22.71
CA MET A 50 0.62 -3.93 -21.31
C MET A 50 1.09 -5.30 -20.83
N GLU A 51 0.36 -6.35 -21.19
CA GLU A 51 0.68 -7.73 -20.84
C GLU A 51 2.07 -8.12 -21.37
N LYS A 52 2.39 -7.75 -22.62
CA LYS A 52 3.71 -7.99 -23.23
C LYS A 52 4.81 -7.20 -22.53
N LEU A 53 4.57 -5.93 -22.21
CA LEU A 53 5.54 -5.09 -21.49
C LEU A 53 5.80 -5.66 -20.09
N LEU A 54 4.75 -5.96 -19.33
CA LEU A 54 4.88 -6.50 -17.98
C LEU A 54 5.56 -7.87 -17.98
N ASP A 55 5.24 -8.76 -18.91
CA ASP A 55 5.86 -10.07 -19.01
C ASP A 55 7.36 -9.98 -19.38
N ALA A 56 7.73 -9.07 -20.28
CA ALA A 56 9.14 -8.80 -20.59
C ALA A 56 9.91 -8.30 -19.35
N CYS A 57 9.30 -7.37 -18.59
CA CYS A 57 9.88 -6.87 -17.34
C CYS A 57 10.04 -7.98 -16.30
N LEU A 58 9.02 -8.79 -16.09
CA LEU A 58 9.04 -9.90 -15.13
C LEU A 58 10.19 -10.88 -15.45
N ARG A 59 10.38 -11.23 -16.73
CA ARG A 59 11.50 -12.10 -17.16
C ARG A 59 12.86 -11.46 -16.90
N ALA A 60 13.04 -10.20 -17.27
CA ALA A 60 14.30 -9.49 -17.07
C ALA A 60 14.69 -9.39 -15.59
N TYR A 61 13.73 -9.04 -14.73
CA TYR A 61 13.97 -8.93 -13.30
C TYR A 61 14.12 -10.29 -12.60
N ALA A 62 13.48 -11.34 -13.08
CA ALA A 62 13.74 -12.71 -12.62
C ALA A 62 15.19 -13.12 -12.86
N GLN A 63 15.74 -12.80 -14.06
CA GLN A 63 17.14 -13.03 -14.40
C GLN A 63 18.12 -12.19 -13.56
N SER A 64 17.73 -11.00 -13.13
CA SER A 64 18.53 -10.15 -12.22
C SER A 64 18.44 -10.55 -10.74
N GLY A 65 17.77 -11.66 -10.42
CA GLY A 65 17.68 -12.21 -9.07
C GLY A 65 16.55 -11.65 -8.20
N CYS A 66 15.57 -10.96 -8.78
CA CYS A 66 14.33 -10.63 -8.05
C CYS A 66 13.51 -11.90 -7.80
N GLU A 67 13.00 -12.04 -6.57
CA GLU A 67 12.29 -13.23 -6.13
C GLU A 67 10.77 -13.12 -6.26
N PHE A 68 10.23 -11.89 -6.21
CA PHE A 68 8.81 -11.65 -6.26
C PHE A 68 8.47 -10.29 -6.88
N ALA A 69 7.22 -10.18 -7.34
CA ALA A 69 6.63 -8.92 -7.79
C ALA A 69 5.28 -8.72 -7.08
N VAL A 70 5.00 -7.48 -6.65
CA VAL A 70 3.75 -7.09 -6.03
C VAL A 70 3.11 -5.92 -6.78
N THR A 71 1.80 -5.82 -6.74
CA THR A 71 1.04 -4.69 -7.27
C THR A 71 -0.30 -4.56 -6.58
N VAL A 72 -0.91 -3.39 -6.70
CA VAL A 72 -2.29 -3.14 -6.24
C VAL A 72 -3.11 -2.77 -7.46
N PRO A 73 -3.98 -3.66 -7.94
CA PRO A 73 -4.83 -3.37 -9.09
C PRO A 73 -5.85 -2.27 -8.77
N ALA A 74 -6.05 -1.36 -9.72
CA ALA A 74 -7.00 -0.26 -9.56
C ALA A 74 -8.45 -0.74 -9.57
N ASP A 75 -8.74 -1.78 -10.35
CA ASP A 75 -10.10 -2.32 -10.50
C ASP A 75 -10.12 -3.84 -10.76
N GLY A 76 -11.33 -4.38 -10.94
CA GLY A 76 -11.53 -5.81 -11.22
C GLY A 76 -11.01 -6.27 -12.58
N ARG A 77 -10.96 -5.38 -13.59
CA ARG A 77 -10.45 -5.71 -14.93
C ARG A 77 -8.93 -5.85 -14.89
N GLU A 78 -8.27 -4.89 -14.25
CA GLU A 78 -6.81 -4.95 -14.05
C GLU A 78 -6.42 -6.18 -13.22
N ARG A 79 -7.20 -6.50 -12.16
CA ARG A 79 -7.01 -7.71 -11.36
C ARG A 79 -7.09 -8.98 -12.20
N GLN A 80 -8.05 -9.06 -13.11
CA GLN A 80 -8.21 -10.21 -14.00
C GLN A 80 -7.06 -10.33 -15.01
N ALA A 81 -6.63 -9.20 -15.61
CA ALA A 81 -5.47 -9.15 -16.50
C ALA A 81 -4.18 -9.56 -15.78
N LEU A 82 -3.96 -9.09 -14.54
CA LEU A 82 -2.81 -9.51 -13.73
C LEU A 82 -2.88 -11.00 -13.36
N ALA A 83 -4.07 -11.54 -13.10
CA ALA A 83 -4.24 -12.96 -12.82
C ALA A 83 -3.85 -13.83 -14.02
N SER A 84 -4.16 -13.44 -15.26
CA SER A 84 -3.71 -14.15 -16.48
C SER A 84 -2.19 -14.13 -16.65
N LEU A 85 -1.50 -13.16 -16.05
CA LEU A 85 -0.05 -13.07 -15.98
C LEU A 85 0.57 -13.76 -14.75
N GLY A 86 -0.20 -14.58 -14.05
CA GLY A 86 0.27 -15.39 -12.92
C GLY A 86 0.36 -14.65 -11.58
N PHE A 87 -0.19 -13.43 -11.48
CA PHE A 87 -0.38 -12.80 -10.19
C PHE A 87 -1.57 -13.43 -9.45
N ARG A 88 -1.45 -13.59 -8.15
CA ARG A 88 -2.50 -14.10 -7.27
C ARG A 88 -2.86 -13.10 -6.18
N ASN A 89 -4.10 -13.10 -5.72
CA ASN A 89 -4.49 -12.35 -4.55
C ASN A 89 -3.70 -12.86 -3.33
N ALA A 90 -2.98 -11.98 -2.64
CA ALA A 90 -2.07 -12.37 -1.57
C ALA A 90 -2.22 -11.52 -0.30
N PHE A 91 -2.68 -10.29 -0.41
CA PHE A 91 -2.70 -9.33 0.69
C PHE A 91 -4.11 -8.76 0.86
N PRO A 92 -5.06 -9.52 1.44
CA PRO A 92 -6.40 -9.00 1.70
C PRO A 92 -6.38 -7.98 2.83
N LEU A 93 -7.34 -7.06 2.78
CA LEU A 93 -7.62 -6.10 3.83
C LEU A 93 -8.97 -6.37 4.47
N ARG A 94 -9.12 -5.89 5.68
CA ARG A 94 -10.38 -5.83 6.40
C ARG A 94 -10.72 -4.36 6.67
N VAL A 95 -11.85 -3.90 6.16
CA VAL A 95 -12.35 -2.55 6.38
C VAL A 95 -13.28 -2.58 7.60
N VAL A 96 -12.85 -1.98 8.68
CA VAL A 96 -13.63 -1.85 9.91
C VAL A 96 -14.26 -0.46 9.96
N ARG A 97 -15.57 -0.42 10.11
CA ARG A 97 -16.34 0.83 10.26
C ARG A 97 -16.89 0.90 11.67
N LYS A 98 -16.52 1.93 12.39
CA LYS A 98 -16.99 2.07 13.78
C LYS A 98 -17.19 3.53 14.18
N PRO A 99 -18.12 3.81 15.13
CA PRO A 99 -18.14 5.10 15.80
C PRO A 99 -16.90 5.23 16.67
N ILE A 100 -16.43 6.45 16.84
CA ILE A 100 -15.34 6.78 17.76
C ILE A 100 -15.99 7.43 18.98
N PRO A 101 -15.91 6.85 20.18
CA PRO A 101 -16.44 7.48 21.38
C PRO A 101 -15.65 8.75 21.73
N ARG A 102 -16.35 9.74 22.27
CA ARG A 102 -15.74 10.98 22.76
C ARG A 102 -14.87 10.71 23.98
N ASN A 103 -13.69 11.32 24.03
CA ASN A 103 -12.79 11.22 25.17
C ASN A 103 -11.89 12.47 25.28
N LEU A 104 -12.32 13.45 26.03
CA LEU A 104 -11.61 14.72 26.22
C LEU A 104 -10.20 14.56 26.85
N PHE A 105 -9.90 13.39 27.42
CA PHE A 105 -8.59 13.07 27.98
C PHE A 105 -7.69 12.28 27.04
N ALA A 106 -8.19 11.92 25.84
CA ALA A 106 -7.37 11.29 24.85
C ALA A 106 -6.37 12.32 24.29
N SER A 107 -5.09 12.03 24.41
CA SER A 107 -4.02 12.85 23.88
C SER A 107 -3.14 12.03 22.95
N ALA A 108 -2.67 12.68 21.90
CA ALA A 108 -1.71 12.15 20.94
C ALA A 108 -0.94 13.31 20.32
N GLU A 109 0.13 13.01 19.63
CA GLU A 109 0.88 13.95 18.84
C GLU A 109 0.42 13.89 17.38
N PHE A 110 0.41 15.04 16.71
CA PHE A 110 -0.02 15.13 15.32
C PHE A 110 1.10 15.66 14.46
N ASP A 111 1.29 15.03 13.28
CA ASP A 111 2.24 15.43 12.23
C ASP A 111 3.70 15.61 12.69
N ASN A 112 4.10 14.88 13.73
CA ASN A 112 5.43 14.97 14.32
C ASN A 112 6.38 13.82 13.92
N LEU A 113 5.91 12.84 13.12
CA LEU A 113 6.75 11.74 12.66
C LEU A 113 7.47 12.10 11.36
N THR A 114 8.79 11.94 11.36
CA THR A 114 9.57 11.93 10.11
C THR A 114 9.31 10.68 9.32
N VAL A 115 9.55 10.69 8.01
CA VAL A 115 9.41 9.49 7.14
C VAL A 115 10.27 8.35 7.66
N ARG A 116 11.50 8.63 8.07
CA ARG A 116 12.41 7.63 8.64
C ARG A 116 11.79 6.97 9.89
N ARG A 117 11.26 7.77 10.80
CA ARG A 117 10.62 7.26 12.02
C ARG A 117 9.36 6.45 11.70
N LEU A 118 8.59 6.87 10.71
CA LEU A 118 7.42 6.13 10.23
C LEU A 118 7.81 4.73 9.71
N LEU A 119 8.89 4.63 8.93
CA LEU A 119 9.41 3.35 8.42
C LEU A 119 9.92 2.45 9.55
N ASP A 120 10.63 3.02 10.53
CA ASP A 120 11.12 2.27 11.70
C ASP A 120 9.94 1.73 12.53
N LEU A 121 8.90 2.53 12.76
CA LEU A 121 7.69 2.10 13.46
C LEU A 121 6.93 1.02 12.67
N ARG A 122 6.83 1.16 11.35
CA ARG A 122 6.21 0.13 10.52
C ARG A 122 6.93 -1.21 10.66
N LEU A 123 8.26 -1.21 10.62
CA LEU A 123 9.08 -2.41 10.86
C LEU A 123 8.94 -2.98 12.27
N HIS A 124 8.81 -2.10 13.26
CA HIS A 124 8.57 -2.53 14.65
C HIS A 124 7.27 -3.32 14.79
N PHE A 125 6.17 -2.80 14.23
CA PHE A 125 4.86 -3.45 14.30
C PHE A 125 4.71 -4.60 13.29
N GLN A 126 5.40 -4.54 12.16
CA GLN A 126 5.30 -5.47 11.04
C GLN A 126 6.69 -5.89 10.55
N PRO A 127 7.40 -6.76 11.28
CA PRO A 127 8.78 -7.13 10.94
C PRO A 127 8.94 -7.79 9.56
N ALA A 128 7.89 -8.45 9.07
CA ALA A 128 7.86 -9.07 7.75
C ALA A 128 7.10 -8.21 6.72
N CYS A 129 7.28 -6.89 6.73
CA CYS A 129 6.63 -6.04 5.74
C CYS A 129 7.40 -5.96 4.42
N VAL A 130 6.66 -5.73 3.33
CA VAL A 130 7.23 -5.29 2.06
C VAL A 130 7.61 -3.81 2.19
N GLN A 131 8.91 -3.54 2.14
CA GLN A 131 9.49 -2.21 2.33
C GLN A 131 9.72 -1.52 1.01
N LEU A 132 9.27 -0.27 0.93
CA LEU A 132 9.58 0.65 -0.14
C LEU A 132 10.83 1.47 0.21
N PRO A 133 11.61 1.93 -0.78
CA PRO A 133 12.69 2.88 -0.55
C PRO A 133 12.19 4.15 0.14
N GLU A 134 12.97 4.68 1.10
CA GLU A 134 12.62 5.88 1.86
C GLU A 134 12.25 7.08 0.95
N PRO A 135 12.97 7.38 -0.15
CA PRO A 135 12.58 8.47 -1.05
C PRO A 135 11.18 8.26 -1.68
N THR A 136 10.83 7.02 -2.01
CA THR A 136 9.50 6.70 -2.55
C THR A 136 8.41 6.94 -1.50
N VAL A 137 8.64 6.51 -0.26
CA VAL A 137 7.69 6.77 0.85
C VAL A 137 7.58 8.26 1.14
N ALA A 138 8.71 9.01 1.11
CA ALA A 138 8.70 10.47 1.30
C ALA A 138 7.84 11.18 0.25
N GLU A 139 7.95 10.78 -1.02
CA GLU A 139 7.11 11.32 -2.09
C GLU A 139 5.62 10.99 -1.87
N MET A 140 5.30 9.73 -1.50
CA MET A 140 3.94 9.30 -1.22
C MET A 140 3.33 10.09 -0.04
N VAL A 141 4.06 10.21 1.06
CA VAL A 141 3.64 10.98 2.25
C VAL A 141 3.43 12.44 1.89
N THR A 142 4.36 13.07 1.16
CA THR A 142 4.22 14.46 0.70
C THR A 142 2.96 14.66 -0.15
N ARG A 143 2.67 13.72 -1.05
CA ARG A 143 1.46 13.76 -1.88
C ARG A 143 0.19 13.62 -1.06
N LEU A 144 0.20 12.77 -0.04
CA LEU A 144 -0.93 12.56 0.86
C LEU A 144 -1.16 13.77 1.77
N TYR A 145 -0.11 14.40 2.29
CA TYR A 145 -0.23 15.66 3.04
C TYR A 145 -0.90 16.76 2.21
N ARG A 146 -0.54 16.89 0.94
CA ARG A 146 -1.21 17.84 0.03
C ARG A 146 -2.71 17.54 -0.19
N ARG A 147 -3.15 16.32 0.15
CA ARG A 147 -4.56 15.88 0.10
C ARG A 147 -5.24 15.89 1.47
N GLY A 148 -4.60 16.49 2.48
CA GLY A 148 -5.16 16.60 3.83
C GLY A 148 -4.97 15.37 4.71
N MET A 149 -3.96 14.54 4.44
CA MET A 149 -3.59 13.47 5.36
C MET A 149 -2.99 14.07 6.63
N THR A 150 -3.33 13.47 7.76
CA THR A 150 -2.77 13.76 9.09
C THR A 150 -2.17 12.48 9.67
N ILE A 151 -1.04 12.60 10.35
CA ILE A 151 -0.44 11.52 11.14
C ILE A 151 -0.78 11.74 12.60
N VAL A 152 -1.37 10.74 13.25
CA VAL A 152 -1.55 10.69 14.70
C VAL A 152 -0.56 9.69 15.29
N SER A 153 0.10 10.02 16.38
CA SER A 153 1.06 9.13 17.02
C SER A 153 1.04 9.22 18.55
N GLY A 154 1.49 8.16 19.17
CA GLY A 154 1.66 8.03 20.60
C GLY A 154 2.73 7.00 20.94
N PRO A 155 3.02 6.79 22.24
CA PRO A 155 4.10 5.88 22.66
C PRO A 155 3.92 4.43 22.19
N ARG A 156 2.67 4.03 21.92
CA ARG A 156 2.28 2.64 21.67
C ARG A 156 1.51 2.43 20.36
N GLY A 157 1.72 3.33 19.38
CA GLY A 157 1.10 3.21 18.08
C GLY A 157 1.12 4.50 17.26
N TYR A 158 0.68 4.39 16.01
CA TYR A 158 0.48 5.52 15.11
C TYR A 158 -0.62 5.20 14.09
N GLY A 159 -1.15 6.24 13.47
CA GLY A 159 -2.09 6.11 12.36
C GLY A 159 -1.93 7.24 11.35
N LEU A 160 -2.24 6.95 10.10
CA LEU A 160 -2.32 7.89 9.00
C LEU A 160 -3.76 7.95 8.54
N PHE A 161 -4.38 9.11 8.55
CA PHE A 161 -5.77 9.26 8.15
C PHE A 161 -6.02 10.51 7.31
N CYS A 162 -7.08 10.46 6.50
CA CYS A 162 -7.69 11.62 5.87
C CYS A 162 -9.09 11.81 6.44
N GLN A 163 -9.54 13.06 6.55
CA GLN A 163 -10.90 13.36 6.97
C GLN A 163 -11.82 13.57 5.75
N ASP A 164 -12.99 12.93 5.78
CA ASP A 164 -14.07 13.12 4.82
C ASP A 164 -15.37 13.36 5.59
N GLY A 165 -15.74 14.62 5.75
CA GLY A 165 -16.85 15.03 6.60
C GLY A 165 -16.69 14.55 8.05
N GLU A 166 -17.63 13.73 8.53
CA GLU A 166 -17.61 13.15 9.87
C GLU A 166 -16.84 11.82 9.98
N VAL A 167 -16.19 11.38 8.91
CA VAL A 167 -15.51 10.08 8.86
C VAL A 167 -13.99 10.29 8.73
N LEU A 168 -13.21 9.63 9.59
CA LEU A 168 -11.77 9.50 9.47
C LEU A 168 -11.44 8.22 8.69
N GLN A 169 -10.85 8.37 7.53
CA GLN A 169 -10.37 7.24 6.72
C GLN A 169 -8.93 6.91 7.12
N PHE A 170 -8.74 5.91 7.99
CA PHE A 170 -7.43 5.45 8.38
C PHE A 170 -6.81 4.59 7.29
N LEU A 171 -5.85 5.16 6.58
CA LEU A 171 -5.06 4.48 5.54
C LEU A 171 -4.13 3.43 6.14
N GLU A 172 -3.61 3.71 7.32
CA GLU A 172 -2.77 2.81 8.13
C GLU A 172 -3.01 3.09 9.60
N LEU A 173 -3.08 2.03 10.40
CA LEU A 173 -3.17 2.10 11.85
C LEU A 173 -2.39 0.94 12.45
N GLN A 174 -1.42 1.23 13.30
CA GLN A 174 -0.58 0.27 14.01
C GLN A 174 -0.58 0.63 15.48
N ALA A 175 -0.78 -0.36 16.33
CA ALA A 175 -0.71 -0.19 17.79
C ALA A 175 -0.44 -1.54 18.46
N ASP A 176 0.02 -1.50 19.71
CA ASP A 176 0.29 -2.71 20.49
C ASP A 176 -0.96 -3.58 20.70
N ASN A 177 -2.14 -2.96 20.79
CA ASN A 177 -3.43 -3.62 21.00
C ASN A 177 -4.60 -2.69 20.66
N ASP A 178 -5.82 -3.22 20.68
CA ASP A 178 -7.04 -2.49 20.35
C ASP A 178 -7.27 -1.27 21.27
N HIS A 179 -6.92 -1.36 22.56
CA HIS A 179 -7.07 -0.23 23.49
C HIS A 179 -6.15 0.94 23.09
N CYS A 180 -4.91 0.65 22.73
CA CYS A 180 -3.97 1.68 22.26
C CYS A 180 -4.43 2.29 20.92
N ALA A 181 -4.95 1.47 20.01
CA ALA A 181 -5.53 1.93 18.76
C ALA A 181 -6.76 2.82 19.00
N ASP A 182 -7.68 2.41 19.89
CA ASP A 182 -8.86 3.21 20.23
C ASP A 182 -8.49 4.58 20.84
N ARG A 183 -7.42 4.66 21.63
CA ARG A 183 -6.92 5.96 22.13
C ARG A 183 -6.46 6.88 21.01
N LEU A 184 -5.78 6.36 19.99
CA LEU A 184 -5.39 7.14 18.80
C LEU A 184 -6.62 7.62 18.01
N LEU A 185 -7.62 6.75 17.85
CA LEU A 185 -8.89 7.11 17.20
C LEU A 185 -9.61 8.21 17.99
N GLN A 186 -9.67 8.11 19.31
CA GLN A 186 -10.30 9.12 20.18
C GLN A 186 -9.56 10.46 20.10
N ALA A 187 -8.21 10.45 20.16
CA ALA A 187 -7.43 11.67 20.01
C ALA A 187 -7.65 12.31 18.63
N ALA A 188 -7.68 11.51 17.55
CA ALA A 188 -7.99 11.99 16.22
C ALA A 188 -9.39 12.60 16.12
N ARG A 189 -10.39 12.02 16.80
CA ARG A 189 -11.73 12.59 16.93
C ARG A 189 -11.71 13.96 17.62
N GLU A 190 -11.06 14.07 18.77
CA GLU A 190 -11.01 15.36 19.51
C GLU A 190 -10.26 16.44 18.71
N HIS A 191 -9.28 16.04 17.90
CA HIS A 191 -8.53 16.95 17.02
C HIS A 191 -9.36 17.45 15.82
N THR A 192 -10.23 16.61 15.26
CA THR A 192 -10.92 16.86 13.98
C THR A 192 -12.42 17.12 14.11
N GLY A 193 -13.03 16.70 15.21
CA GLY A 193 -14.49 16.69 15.41
C GLY A 193 -15.22 15.52 14.72
N ALA A 194 -14.54 14.69 13.96
CA ALA A 194 -15.15 13.56 13.26
C ALA A 194 -15.60 12.47 14.23
N SER A 195 -16.76 11.88 14.00
CA SER A 195 -17.41 10.94 14.94
C SER A 195 -17.28 9.46 14.58
N ARG A 196 -16.77 9.15 13.39
CA ARG A 196 -16.69 7.79 12.84
C ARG A 196 -15.32 7.53 12.21
N ALA A 197 -14.94 6.25 12.14
CA ALA A 197 -13.73 5.83 11.42
C ALA A 197 -14.04 4.67 10.47
N ASP A 198 -13.44 4.75 9.29
CA ASP A 198 -13.23 3.66 8.35
C ASP A 198 -11.74 3.29 8.42
N ILE A 199 -11.43 2.08 8.90
CA ILE A 199 -10.07 1.65 9.22
C ILE A 199 -9.68 0.51 8.29
N LEU A 200 -8.60 0.68 7.55
CA LEU A 200 -8.04 -0.33 6.67
C LEU A 200 -6.99 -1.14 7.43
N LEU A 201 -7.32 -2.37 7.81
CA LEU A 201 -6.41 -3.30 8.48
C LEU A 201 -5.95 -4.39 7.52
N ALA A 202 -4.65 -4.71 7.52
CA ALA A 202 -4.18 -5.93 6.87
C ALA A 202 -4.66 -7.15 7.68
N GLU A 203 -4.95 -8.25 6.99
CA GLU A 203 -5.53 -9.43 7.64
C GLU A 203 -4.60 -10.10 8.65
N ASN A 204 -3.28 -9.91 8.49
CA ASN A 204 -2.26 -10.42 9.41
C ASN A 204 -1.94 -9.48 10.59
N GLN A 205 -2.64 -8.35 10.73
CA GLN A 205 -2.50 -7.50 11.91
C GLN A 205 -3.22 -8.08 13.12
N THR A 206 -2.64 -7.86 14.30
CA THR A 206 -3.20 -8.32 15.58
C THR A 206 -4.41 -7.50 16.04
N LEU A 207 -4.61 -6.29 15.48
CA LEU A 207 -5.73 -5.42 15.81
C LEU A 207 -7.05 -5.99 15.29
N TYR A 208 -8.03 -6.14 16.19
CA TYR A 208 -9.38 -6.56 15.81
C TYR A 208 -10.31 -5.37 15.53
N LEU A 209 -10.45 -4.45 16.45
CA LEU A 209 -11.27 -3.22 16.40
C LEU A 209 -12.75 -3.42 15.99
N GLY A 210 -13.17 -4.64 15.75
CA GLY A 210 -14.53 -5.03 15.34
C GLY A 210 -14.55 -5.90 14.08
N ALA A 211 -15.72 -6.50 13.82
CA ALA A 211 -15.95 -7.25 12.59
C ALA A 211 -15.92 -6.31 11.38
N GLY A 212 -15.07 -6.56 10.42
CA GLY A 212 -14.95 -5.75 9.22
C GLY A 212 -15.37 -6.52 7.96
N LYS A 213 -15.45 -5.82 6.85
CA LYS A 213 -15.64 -6.42 5.53
C LYS A 213 -14.29 -6.72 4.90
N ARG A 214 -14.05 -7.98 4.55
CA ARG A 214 -12.86 -8.39 3.80
C ARG A 214 -12.93 -7.88 2.37
N CYS A 215 -11.82 -7.34 1.86
CA CYS A 215 -11.66 -6.94 0.47
C CYS A 215 -10.29 -7.37 -0.06
N GLY A 216 -10.24 -7.65 -1.36
CA GLY A 216 -8.97 -7.91 -2.05
C GLY A 216 -8.19 -6.59 -2.19
N TYR A 217 -6.90 -6.64 -1.88
CA TYR A 217 -6.03 -5.48 -2.02
C TYR A 217 -4.84 -5.80 -2.93
N GLY A 218 -3.76 -6.34 -2.41
CA GLY A 218 -2.55 -6.58 -3.17
C GLY A 218 -2.52 -7.93 -3.89
N MET A 219 -1.80 -7.97 -4.99
CA MET A 219 -1.50 -9.18 -5.74
C MET A 219 0.01 -9.43 -5.75
N LEU A 220 0.38 -10.70 -5.83
CA LEU A 220 1.76 -11.19 -5.80
C LEU A 220 1.98 -12.19 -6.94
N ARG A 221 3.14 -12.10 -7.58
CA ARG A 221 3.71 -13.16 -8.44
C ARG A 221 5.09 -13.53 -7.93
N PHE A 222 5.36 -14.81 -7.72
CA PHE A 222 6.73 -15.29 -7.50
C PHE A 222 7.48 -15.36 -8.82
N LEU A 223 8.72 -14.87 -8.81
CA LEU A 223 9.65 -14.91 -9.95
C LEU A 223 10.67 -16.02 -9.76
N GLN A 224 10.87 -16.46 -8.54
CA GLN A 224 11.73 -17.56 -8.11
C GLN A 224 10.92 -18.53 -7.25
N LYS A 225 11.60 -19.31 -6.41
CA LYS A 225 10.99 -20.28 -5.51
C LYS A 225 9.95 -19.62 -4.59
N PRO A 226 8.71 -20.13 -4.54
CA PRO A 226 7.68 -19.60 -3.66
C PRO A 226 8.09 -19.63 -2.18
N PHE A 227 7.59 -18.66 -1.42
CA PHE A 227 7.74 -18.57 0.03
C PHE A 227 6.38 -18.26 0.70
N SER A 228 6.30 -18.47 2.03
CA SER A 228 5.09 -18.14 2.78
C SER A 228 4.86 -16.63 2.82
N THR A 229 3.64 -16.22 2.55
CA THR A 229 3.20 -14.81 2.63
C THR A 229 2.17 -14.58 3.75
N THR A 230 1.92 -15.58 4.59
CA THR A 230 0.91 -15.52 5.65
C THR A 230 1.14 -14.36 6.60
N ASP A 231 2.41 -14.13 6.98
CA ASP A 231 2.80 -13.08 7.92
C ASP A 231 3.33 -11.82 7.22
N VAL A 232 3.33 -11.81 5.87
CA VAL A 232 3.85 -10.66 5.12
C VAL A 232 2.84 -9.51 5.11
N TYR A 233 3.25 -8.39 5.67
CA TYR A 233 2.50 -7.15 5.62
C TYR A 233 2.80 -6.38 4.34
N PHE A 234 1.76 -6.05 3.58
CA PHE A 234 1.89 -5.24 2.38
C PHE A 234 0.82 -4.15 2.37
N ARG A 235 1.25 -2.93 2.60
CA ARG A 235 0.41 -1.73 2.51
C ARG A 235 1.17 -0.63 1.80
N LEU A 236 0.55 -0.09 0.79
CA LEU A 236 0.96 1.16 0.14
C LEU A 236 0.07 2.28 0.67
N LEU A 237 0.65 3.44 0.81
CA LEU A 237 -0.07 4.66 1.18
C LEU A 237 -0.69 5.30 -0.08
N VAL A 238 -1.59 4.56 -0.76
CA VAL A 238 -2.23 4.96 -2.01
C VAL A 238 -3.73 4.68 -1.95
#